data_565a0124cc8abc0f186f9034881b4e06
#
_entry.id   565a0124cc8abc0f186f9034881b4e06
#
_cell.length_a   1.000
_cell.length_b   1.000
_cell.length_c   1.000
_cell.angle_alpha   90.00
_cell.angle_beta   90.00
_cell.angle_gamma   90.00
#
_symmetry.space_group_name_H-M   'P 1'
#
loop_
_entity.id
_entity.type
_entity.pdbx_description
1 polymer ?
#
loop_
_entity_poly.entity_id
_entity_poly.type
_entity_poly.pdbx_seq_one_letter_code
_entity_poly.pdbx_strand_id
1 'polypeptide(L)'
;AKPMSEDDLGMVLATIARAAATSTTARRDFVMVKGSYLLGCRVSELCRLQWKDIEPLDGAGQVHLLGKGSKPRTVRISTTTLELFESLGRGAPEDWLFPSNKRNGPLTRQGVAARMARWGKAADVHLYPHRCRHTHATHAIRRGVDVFTLSATLGHSSSATTGHYVASNPRDSS
;
A
#
# COMPACT_ATOMS: atom_id res chain seq x y z
N ALA A 1 11.34 -10.50 -8.39
CA ALA A 1 11.36 -10.40 -6.92
C ALA A 1 10.34 -11.36 -6.31
N LYS A 2 10.69 -11.94 -5.19
CA LYS A 2 9.75 -12.80 -4.45
C LYS A 2 8.82 -11.94 -3.60
N PRO A 3 7.53 -12.32 -3.46
CA PRO A 3 6.67 -11.65 -2.50
C PRO A 3 7.18 -11.89 -1.08
N MET A 4 6.80 -11.02 -0.18
CA MET A 4 7.04 -11.26 1.25
C MET A 4 6.12 -12.39 1.73
N SER A 5 6.63 -13.22 2.63
CA SER A 5 5.76 -14.13 3.37
C SER A 5 4.86 -13.33 4.32
N GLU A 6 3.79 -13.96 4.79
CA GLU A 6 2.94 -13.32 5.81
C GLU A 6 3.73 -13.06 7.09
N ASP A 7 4.66 -13.94 7.45
CA ASP A 7 5.53 -13.75 8.62
C ASP A 7 6.44 -12.53 8.45
N ASP A 8 7.06 -12.37 7.28
CA ASP A 8 7.93 -11.23 7.01
C ASP A 8 7.16 -9.92 7.04
N LEU A 9 5.98 -9.88 6.41
CA LEU A 9 5.12 -8.70 6.44
C LEU A 9 4.69 -8.38 7.89
N GLY A 10 4.29 -9.40 8.64
CA GLY A 10 3.92 -9.26 10.05
C GLY A 10 5.09 -8.73 10.90
N MET A 11 6.31 -9.19 10.65
CA MET A 11 7.50 -8.73 11.36
C MET A 11 7.78 -7.25 11.09
N VAL A 12 7.70 -6.82 9.84
CA VAL A 12 7.87 -5.41 9.48
C VAL A 12 6.82 -4.55 10.17
N LEU A 13 5.55 -4.93 10.07
CA LEU A 13 4.46 -4.15 10.66
C LEU A 13 4.56 -4.09 12.19
N ALA A 14 4.94 -5.18 12.85
CA ALA A 14 5.14 -5.20 14.30
C ALA A 14 6.30 -4.29 14.71
N THR A 15 7.37 -4.27 13.94
CA THR A 15 8.53 -3.41 14.19
C THR A 15 8.14 -1.93 14.13
N ILE A 16 7.40 -1.54 13.11
CA ILE A 16 6.92 -0.15 12.96
C ILE A 16 5.91 0.19 14.07
N ALA A 17 4.99 -0.71 14.37
CA ALA A 17 3.96 -0.50 15.38
C ALA A 17 4.54 -0.22 16.76
N ARG A 18 5.62 -0.90 17.14
CA ARG A 18 6.31 -0.63 18.41
C ARG A 18 6.84 0.80 18.47
N ALA A 19 7.46 1.26 17.38
CA ALA A 19 7.96 2.63 17.31
C ALA A 19 6.83 3.66 17.26
N ALA A 20 5.70 3.29 16.66
CA ALA A 20 4.53 4.18 16.51
C ALA A 20 3.87 4.54 17.85
N ALA A 21 4.12 3.77 18.90
CA ALA A 21 3.60 4.07 20.23
C ALA A 21 4.09 5.44 20.76
N THR A 22 5.29 5.88 20.33
CA THR A 22 5.91 7.11 20.82
C THR A 22 6.38 8.05 19.71
N SER A 23 6.09 7.74 18.45
CA SER A 23 6.57 8.53 17.31
C SER A 23 5.46 8.73 16.30
N THR A 24 5.13 9.99 16.01
CA THR A 24 4.15 10.34 14.97
C THR A 24 4.67 9.99 13.58
N THR A 25 5.98 10.11 13.36
CA THR A 25 6.62 9.69 12.09
C THR A 25 6.47 8.18 11.89
N ALA A 26 6.70 7.38 12.92
CA ALA A 26 6.50 5.94 12.84
C ALA A 26 5.03 5.57 12.62
N ARG A 27 4.10 6.31 13.21
CA ARG A 27 2.67 6.11 12.99
C ARG A 27 2.30 6.35 11.53
N ARG A 28 2.79 7.45 10.95
CA ARG A 28 2.64 7.73 9.53
C ARG A 28 3.20 6.57 8.69
N ASP A 29 4.39 6.12 9.01
CA ASP A 29 5.06 5.05 8.27
C ASP A 29 4.34 3.71 8.38
N PHE A 30 3.76 3.42 9.54
CA PHE A 30 2.95 2.20 9.73
C PHE A 30 1.77 2.20 8.75
N VAL A 31 1.01 3.30 8.71
CA VAL A 31 -0.14 3.43 7.80
C VAL A 31 0.31 3.42 6.35
N MET A 32 1.43 4.05 6.05
CA MET A 32 2.01 4.08 4.70
C MET A 32 2.39 2.68 4.21
N VAL A 33 3.10 1.90 5.01
CA VAL A 33 3.52 0.55 4.62
C VAL A 33 2.33 -0.39 4.53
N LYS A 34 1.49 -0.41 5.56
CA LYS A 34 0.31 -1.28 5.57
C LYS A 34 -0.68 -0.89 4.47
N GLY A 35 -0.89 0.41 4.28
CA GLY A 35 -1.75 0.93 3.21
C GLY A 35 -1.24 0.59 1.82
N SER A 36 0.06 0.69 1.60
CA SER A 36 0.70 0.31 0.35
C SER A 36 0.42 -1.16 0.00
N TYR A 37 0.57 -2.04 0.98
CA TYR A 37 0.24 -3.46 0.81
C TYR A 37 -1.26 -3.67 0.56
N LEU A 38 -2.12 -3.05 1.36
CA LEU A 38 -3.58 -3.26 1.27
C LEU A 38 -4.16 -2.72 -0.05
N LEU A 39 -3.64 -1.61 -0.55
CA LEU A 39 -4.11 -1.00 -1.81
C LEU A 39 -3.45 -1.64 -3.04
N GLY A 40 -2.27 -2.20 -2.90
CA GLY A 40 -1.51 -2.70 -4.03
C GLY A 40 -1.14 -1.63 -5.04
N CYS A 41 -1.11 -0.37 -4.62
CA CYS A 41 -0.91 0.77 -5.50
C CYS A 41 0.56 1.00 -5.86
N ARG A 42 0.78 1.80 -6.91
CA ARG A 42 2.11 2.27 -7.27
C ARG A 42 2.58 3.33 -6.27
N VAL A 43 3.90 3.45 -6.10
CA VAL A 43 4.45 4.43 -5.15
C VAL A 43 4.04 5.86 -5.48
N SER A 44 3.94 6.22 -6.75
CA SER A 44 3.48 7.56 -7.16
C SER A 44 2.04 7.83 -6.75
N GLU A 45 1.19 6.80 -6.83
CA GLU A 45 -0.21 6.90 -6.41
C GLU A 45 -0.30 7.07 -4.89
N LEU A 46 0.50 6.32 -4.15
CA LEU A 46 0.56 6.42 -2.69
C LEU A 46 0.96 7.83 -2.25
N CYS A 47 1.99 8.39 -2.86
CA CYS A 47 2.49 9.72 -2.53
C CYS A 47 1.45 10.83 -2.78
N ARG A 48 0.60 10.66 -3.76
CA ARG A 48 -0.39 11.69 -4.14
C ARG A 48 -1.69 11.65 -3.37
N LEU A 49 -1.85 10.69 -2.46
CA LEU A 49 -3.09 10.58 -1.68
C LEU A 49 -3.31 11.82 -0.81
N GLN A 50 -4.50 12.37 -0.94
CA GLN A 50 -5.04 13.44 -0.11
C GLN A 50 -6.27 12.93 0.62
N TRP A 51 -6.69 13.60 1.67
CA TRP A 51 -7.85 13.15 2.46
C TRP A 51 -9.13 13.08 1.64
N LYS A 52 -9.29 13.95 0.64
CA LYS A 52 -10.45 13.88 -0.28
C LYS A 52 -10.51 12.56 -1.07
N ASP A 53 -9.37 11.84 -1.21
CA ASP A 53 -9.30 10.58 -1.93
C ASP A 53 -9.75 9.39 -1.08
N ILE A 54 -9.85 9.57 0.23
CA ILE A 54 -10.30 8.54 1.18
C ILE A 54 -11.76 8.81 1.49
N GLU A 55 -12.64 8.07 0.86
CA GLU A 55 -14.08 8.31 0.91
C GLU A 55 -14.81 7.23 1.70
N PRO A 56 -15.41 7.57 2.87
CA PRO A 56 -16.24 6.63 3.60
C PRO A 56 -17.53 6.34 2.82
N LEU A 57 -17.95 5.08 2.79
CA LEU A 57 -19.18 4.60 2.14
C LEU A 57 -19.81 3.49 2.97
N ASP A 58 -21.02 3.70 3.49
CA ASP A 58 -21.87 2.67 4.11
C ASP A 58 -21.11 1.58 4.89
N GLY A 59 -20.36 1.95 5.93
CA GLY A 59 -19.62 1.02 6.77
C GLY A 59 -18.33 0.48 6.16
N ALA A 60 -17.94 0.98 5.00
CA ALA A 60 -16.70 0.63 4.30
C ALA A 60 -16.12 1.91 3.72
N GLY A 61 -15.35 1.82 2.64
CA GLY A 61 -14.83 3.00 1.97
C GLY A 61 -14.32 2.72 0.57
N GLN A 62 -13.86 3.77 -0.07
CA GLN A 62 -13.15 3.66 -1.33
C GLN A 62 -12.00 4.66 -1.38
N VAL A 63 -10.98 4.34 -2.14
CA VAL A 63 -9.81 5.17 -2.31
C VAL A 63 -9.68 5.51 -3.80
N HIS A 64 -9.58 6.80 -4.10
CA HIS A 64 -9.38 7.28 -5.45
C HIS A 64 -7.88 7.42 -5.71
N LEU A 65 -7.34 6.58 -6.59
CA LEU A 65 -5.92 6.57 -6.91
C LEU A 65 -5.66 7.35 -8.19
N LEU A 66 -4.73 8.28 -8.10
CA LEU A 66 -4.30 9.11 -9.22
C LEU A 66 -2.79 9.21 -9.19
N GLY A 67 -2.14 8.76 -10.25
CA GLY A 67 -0.69 8.82 -10.36
C GLY A 67 -0.29 9.39 -11.70
N LYS A 68 0.89 9.99 -11.77
CA LYS A 68 1.44 10.50 -13.03
C LYS A 68 1.63 9.32 -13.98
N GLY A 69 1.01 9.40 -15.16
CA GLY A 69 1.11 8.37 -16.17
C GLY A 69 0.24 7.14 -15.95
N SER A 70 -0.55 7.08 -14.87
CA SER A 70 -1.51 6.00 -14.65
C SER A 70 -2.93 6.50 -14.80
N LYS A 71 -3.84 5.60 -15.18
CA LYS A 71 -5.25 5.94 -15.25
C LYS A 71 -5.81 6.10 -13.86
N PRO A 72 -6.68 7.12 -13.62
CA PRO A 72 -7.42 7.21 -12.37
C PRO A 72 -8.25 5.94 -12.17
N ARG A 73 -8.25 5.43 -10.96
CA ARG A 73 -9.07 4.29 -10.60
C ARG A 73 -9.49 4.36 -9.15
N THR A 74 -10.56 3.64 -8.82
CA THR A 74 -11.10 3.59 -7.48
C THR A 74 -10.96 2.17 -6.95
N VAL A 75 -10.46 2.05 -5.72
CA VAL A 75 -10.30 0.76 -5.03
C VAL A 75 -11.23 0.76 -3.82
N ARG A 76 -12.05 -0.28 -3.70
CA ARG A 76 -12.89 -0.46 -2.53
C ARG A 76 -12.04 -0.97 -1.37
N ILE A 77 -12.32 -0.45 -0.17
CA ILE A 77 -11.60 -0.84 1.04
C ILE A 77 -12.61 -1.25 2.12
N SER A 78 -12.15 -2.14 3.00
CA SER A 78 -12.94 -2.58 4.15
C SER A 78 -13.03 -1.48 5.21
N THR A 79 -13.95 -1.66 6.15
CA THR A 79 -14.04 -0.80 7.33
C THR A 79 -12.71 -0.75 8.09
N THR A 80 -12.05 -1.89 8.25
CA THR A 80 -10.76 -1.98 8.94
C THR A 80 -9.68 -1.16 8.23
N THR A 81 -9.63 -1.21 6.90
CA THR A 81 -8.68 -0.40 6.13
C THR A 81 -9.01 1.09 6.22
N LEU A 82 -10.29 1.45 6.18
CA LEU A 82 -10.71 2.84 6.38
C LEU A 82 -10.26 3.35 7.74
N GLU A 83 -10.49 2.57 8.79
CA GLU A 83 -10.06 2.91 10.15
C GLU A 83 -8.54 3.08 10.25
N LEU A 84 -7.79 2.27 9.51
CA LEU A 84 -6.33 2.41 9.46
C LEU A 84 -5.94 3.81 8.98
N PHE A 85 -6.50 4.28 7.87
CA PHE A 85 -6.21 5.63 7.37
C PHE A 85 -6.70 6.69 8.34
N GLU A 86 -7.91 6.54 8.86
CA GLU A 86 -8.50 7.50 9.81
C GLU A 86 -7.71 7.59 11.12
N SER A 87 -6.95 6.56 11.47
CA SER A 87 -6.10 6.57 12.67
C SER A 87 -5.02 7.65 12.65
N LEU A 88 -4.71 8.20 11.46
CA LEU A 88 -3.79 9.34 11.33
C LEU A 88 -4.42 10.65 11.80
N GLY A 89 -5.74 10.69 12.00
CA GLY A 89 -6.48 11.93 12.23
C GLY A 89 -6.81 12.61 10.92
N ARG A 90 -8.07 12.52 10.48
CA ARG A 90 -8.47 13.07 9.19
C ARG A 90 -8.21 14.57 9.14
N GLY A 91 -7.44 14.98 8.15
CA GLY A 91 -7.15 16.38 7.88
C GLY A 91 -8.19 17.01 6.95
N ALA A 92 -7.88 18.22 6.50
CA ALA A 92 -8.67 18.90 5.47
C ALA A 92 -8.60 18.12 4.14
N PRO A 93 -9.59 18.29 3.23
CA PRO A 93 -9.62 17.52 1.98
C PRO A 93 -8.35 17.60 1.15
N GLU A 94 -7.67 18.74 1.13
CA GLU A 94 -6.47 18.94 0.32
C GLU A 94 -5.18 18.57 1.06
N ASP A 95 -5.25 18.18 2.33
CA ASP A 95 -4.08 17.78 3.09
C ASP A 95 -3.55 16.43 2.59
N TRP A 96 -2.24 16.30 2.53
CA TRP A 96 -1.60 15.05 2.14
C TRP A 96 -1.81 13.99 3.21
N LEU A 97 -2.07 12.77 2.77
CA LEU A 97 -2.20 11.63 3.67
C LEU A 97 -0.85 11.32 4.34
N PHE A 98 0.22 11.40 3.55
CA PHE A 98 1.59 11.13 4.00
C PHE A 98 2.47 12.35 3.76
N PRO A 99 2.40 13.35 4.65
CA PRO A 99 3.20 14.57 4.47
C PRO A 99 4.68 14.32 4.77
N SER A 100 5.55 15.08 4.11
CA SER A 100 6.98 15.08 4.39
C SER A 100 7.28 15.83 5.68
N ASN A 101 8.22 15.32 6.48
CA ASN A 101 8.73 16.05 7.66
C ASN A 101 9.81 17.07 7.30
N LYS A 102 10.36 17.00 6.10
CA LYS A 102 11.52 17.82 5.70
C LYS A 102 11.17 19.00 4.82
N ARG A 103 9.98 19.03 4.25
CA ARG A 103 9.52 20.07 3.32
C ARG A 103 8.01 20.15 3.28
N ASN A 104 7.47 21.23 2.75
CA ASN A 104 6.06 21.33 2.42
C ASN A 104 5.74 20.40 1.25
N GLY A 105 4.75 19.55 1.44
CA GLY A 105 4.30 18.63 0.41
C GLY A 105 4.28 17.18 0.87
N PRO A 106 3.95 16.26 -0.03
CA PRO A 106 3.90 14.84 0.29
C PRO A 106 5.30 14.24 0.35
N LEU A 107 5.40 13.04 0.95
CA LEU A 107 6.58 12.21 0.77
C LEU A 107 6.83 11.99 -0.72
N THR A 108 8.09 12.05 -1.13
CA THR A 108 8.48 11.70 -2.50
C THR A 108 8.59 10.18 -2.64
N ARG A 109 8.66 9.72 -3.88
CA ARG A 109 8.90 8.29 -4.16
C ARG A 109 10.20 7.82 -3.49
N GLN A 110 11.25 8.64 -3.56
CA GLN A 110 12.52 8.36 -2.92
C GLN A 110 12.38 8.34 -1.39
N GLY A 111 11.58 9.25 -0.85
CA GLY A 111 11.31 9.31 0.58
C GLY A 111 10.59 8.06 1.09
N VAL A 112 9.58 7.61 0.35
CA VAL A 112 8.86 6.36 0.69
C VAL A 112 9.82 5.17 0.64
N ALA A 113 10.60 5.06 -0.43
CA ALA A 113 11.57 3.97 -0.57
C ALA A 113 12.61 3.96 0.56
N ALA A 114 13.11 5.14 0.94
CA ALA A 114 14.07 5.26 2.03
C ALA A 114 13.47 4.87 3.39
N ARG A 115 12.24 5.30 3.66
CA ARG A 115 11.54 4.90 4.90
C ARG A 115 11.30 3.39 4.94
N MET A 116 10.86 2.82 3.84
CA MET A 116 10.66 1.37 3.75
C MET A 116 11.98 0.61 3.96
N ALA A 117 13.06 1.03 3.31
CA ALA A 117 14.37 0.40 3.48
C ALA A 117 14.84 0.42 4.94
N ARG A 118 14.62 1.53 5.62
CA ARG A 118 14.97 1.68 7.03
C ARG A 118 14.20 0.69 7.92
N TRP A 119 12.90 0.58 7.73
CA TRP A 119 12.08 -0.36 8.50
C TRP A 119 12.38 -1.81 8.15
N GLY A 120 12.61 -2.08 6.86
CA GLY A 120 13.01 -3.41 6.41
C GLY A 120 14.31 -3.86 7.06
N LYS A 121 15.31 -2.97 7.12
CA LYS A 121 16.58 -3.26 7.78
C LYS A 121 16.38 -3.58 9.27
N ALA A 122 15.53 -2.82 9.95
CA ALA A 122 15.24 -3.06 11.36
C ALA A 122 14.54 -4.40 11.60
N ALA A 123 13.75 -4.87 10.64
CA ALA A 123 13.02 -6.15 10.72
C ALA A 123 13.73 -7.31 10.01
N ASP A 124 14.89 -7.06 9.44
CA ASP A 124 15.63 -8.04 8.60
C ASP A 124 14.79 -8.54 7.42
N VAL A 125 14.10 -7.64 6.74
CA VAL A 125 13.27 -7.91 5.57
C VAL A 125 13.60 -6.90 4.48
N HIS A 126 13.76 -7.34 3.24
CA HIS A 126 13.99 -6.45 2.13
C HIS A 126 12.65 -5.79 1.71
N LEU A 127 12.42 -4.58 2.17
CA LEU A 127 11.16 -3.86 1.98
C LEU A 127 11.33 -2.68 1.01
N TYR A 128 10.51 -2.65 -0.04
CA TYR A 128 10.46 -1.55 -1.00
C TYR A 128 9.07 -1.51 -1.66
N PRO A 129 8.67 -0.37 -2.27
CA PRO A 129 7.30 -0.19 -2.74
C PRO A 129 6.81 -1.25 -3.71
N HIS A 130 7.62 -1.58 -4.71
CA HIS A 130 7.22 -2.57 -5.72
C HIS A 130 7.00 -3.95 -5.10
N ARG A 131 7.78 -4.30 -4.07
CA ARG A 131 7.60 -5.57 -3.35
C ARG A 131 6.28 -5.60 -2.59
N CYS A 132 5.85 -4.48 -2.01
CA CYS A 132 4.54 -4.38 -1.36
C CYS A 132 3.43 -4.65 -2.36
N ARG A 133 3.52 -4.05 -3.55
CA ARG A 133 2.54 -4.26 -4.62
C ARG A 133 2.54 -5.70 -5.13
N HIS A 134 3.71 -6.28 -5.32
CA HIS A 134 3.86 -7.67 -5.73
C HIS A 134 3.29 -8.63 -4.67
N THR A 135 3.54 -8.36 -3.40
CA THR A 135 3.02 -9.15 -2.28
C THR A 135 1.49 -9.06 -2.22
N HIS A 136 0.93 -7.87 -2.39
CA HIS A 136 -0.53 -7.68 -2.48
C HIS A 136 -1.13 -8.55 -3.58
N ALA A 137 -0.56 -8.49 -4.78
CA ALA A 137 -1.06 -9.24 -5.93
C ALA A 137 -1.00 -10.75 -5.70
N THR A 138 0.13 -11.24 -5.18
CA THR A 138 0.32 -12.66 -4.91
C THR A 138 -0.64 -13.16 -3.84
N HIS A 139 -0.82 -12.42 -2.75
CA HIS A 139 -1.75 -12.79 -1.69
C HIS A 139 -3.20 -12.75 -2.17
N ALA A 140 -3.56 -11.79 -3.02
CA ALA A 140 -4.89 -11.71 -3.61
C ALA A 140 -5.21 -12.95 -4.44
N ILE A 141 -4.28 -13.39 -5.27
CA ILE A 141 -4.42 -14.59 -6.09
C ILE A 141 -4.57 -15.84 -5.19
N ARG A 142 -3.77 -15.94 -4.14
CA ARG A 142 -3.89 -17.04 -3.16
C ARG A 142 -5.25 -17.09 -2.49
N ARG A 143 -5.91 -15.93 -2.32
CA ARG A 143 -7.25 -15.84 -1.73
C ARG A 143 -8.36 -16.03 -2.75
N GLY A 144 -8.03 -16.35 -3.99
CA GLY A 144 -8.99 -16.69 -5.03
C GLY A 144 -9.46 -15.54 -5.91
N VAL A 145 -8.82 -14.38 -5.84
CA VAL A 145 -9.12 -13.28 -6.76
C VAL A 145 -8.62 -13.66 -8.15
N ASP A 146 -9.50 -13.57 -9.16
CA ASP A 146 -9.09 -13.92 -10.52
C ASP A 146 -8.17 -12.84 -11.13
N VAL A 147 -7.38 -13.28 -12.14
CA VAL A 147 -6.36 -12.44 -12.77
C VAL A 147 -6.94 -11.18 -13.41
N PHE A 148 -8.13 -11.28 -14.02
CA PHE A 148 -8.75 -10.13 -14.69
C PHE A 148 -9.23 -9.09 -13.68
N THR A 149 -9.89 -9.52 -12.60
CA THR A 149 -10.31 -8.64 -11.53
C THR A 149 -9.11 -7.95 -10.89
N LEU A 150 -8.04 -8.70 -10.60
CA LEU A 150 -6.82 -8.15 -10.01
C LEU A 150 -6.15 -7.16 -10.97
N SER A 151 -6.08 -7.48 -12.26
CA SER A 151 -5.51 -6.60 -13.28
C SER A 151 -6.24 -5.25 -13.31
N ALA A 152 -7.56 -5.27 -13.29
CA ALA A 152 -8.37 -4.04 -13.25
C ALA A 152 -8.10 -3.24 -11.98
N THR A 153 -8.06 -3.90 -10.83
CA THR A 153 -7.80 -3.25 -9.53
C THR A 153 -6.40 -2.60 -9.49
N LEU A 154 -5.40 -3.26 -10.06
CA LEU A 154 -4.03 -2.74 -10.11
C LEU A 154 -3.82 -1.70 -11.21
N GLY A 155 -4.75 -1.56 -12.14
CA GLY A 155 -4.63 -0.63 -13.26
C GLY A 155 -3.62 -1.09 -14.32
N HIS A 156 -3.41 -2.40 -14.48
CA HIS A 156 -2.56 -2.93 -15.55
C HIS A 156 -3.21 -2.72 -16.92
N SER A 157 -2.41 -2.40 -17.91
CA SER A 157 -2.89 -2.24 -19.28
C SER A 157 -3.23 -3.57 -19.95
N SER A 158 -2.69 -4.67 -19.44
CA SER A 158 -3.00 -6.01 -19.92
C SER A 158 -2.88 -7.02 -18.78
N SER A 159 -3.58 -8.18 -18.92
CA SER A 159 -3.52 -9.27 -17.96
C SER A 159 -2.16 -10.00 -17.95
N ALA A 160 -1.32 -9.78 -18.96
CA ALA A 160 0.00 -10.41 -19.04
C ALA A 160 0.89 -10.02 -17.84
N THR A 161 0.85 -8.76 -17.42
CA THR A 161 1.60 -8.28 -16.26
C THR A 161 1.13 -8.98 -14.98
N THR A 162 -0.19 -9.14 -14.81
CA THR A 162 -0.76 -9.82 -13.65
C THR A 162 -0.52 -11.34 -13.72
N GLY A 163 -0.52 -11.92 -14.92
CA GLY A 163 -0.19 -13.32 -15.13
C GLY A 163 1.17 -13.71 -14.59
N HIS A 164 2.12 -12.77 -14.55
CA HIS A 164 3.44 -13.00 -13.95
C HIS A 164 3.32 -13.36 -12.45
N TYR A 165 2.38 -12.76 -11.73
CA TYR A 165 2.15 -13.07 -10.31
C TYR A 165 1.58 -14.48 -10.13
N VAL A 166 0.73 -14.92 -11.04
CA VAL A 166 0.19 -16.30 -11.03
C VAL A 166 1.35 -17.28 -11.18
N ALA A 167 2.26 -17.05 -12.14
CA ALA A 167 3.40 -17.92 -12.39
C ALA A 167 4.36 -18.00 -11.20
N SER A 168 4.46 -16.94 -10.39
CA SER A 168 5.33 -16.92 -9.20
C SER A 168 4.71 -17.63 -8.00
N ASN A 169 3.49 -18.17 -8.12
CA ASN A 169 2.76 -18.81 -7.04
C ASN A 169 2.19 -20.16 -7.50
N PRO A 170 3.01 -21.22 -7.58
CA PRO A 170 2.63 -22.51 -8.17
C PRO A 170 1.41 -23.18 -7.54
N ARG A 171 1.08 -22.90 -6.28
CA ARG A 171 -0.07 -23.50 -5.60
C ARG A 171 -1.39 -23.14 -6.26
N ASP A 172 -1.45 -21.96 -6.89
CA ASP A 172 -2.68 -21.46 -7.50
C ASP A 172 -2.81 -21.85 -8.96
N SER A 173 -1.80 -22.51 -9.52
CA SER A 173 -1.80 -22.98 -10.90
C SER A 173 -2.17 -24.47 -11.04
N SER A 174 -2.44 -25.13 -9.94
CA SER A 174 -2.81 -26.56 -9.93
C SER A 174 -4.32 -26.79 -9.97
#